data_d84dc2902b3dc301e1b5b4f944bc6aae
#
_entry.id   d84dc2902b3dc301e1b5b4f944bc6aae
#
_cell.length_a   1.000
_cell.length_b   1.000
_cell.length_c   1.000
_cell.angle_alpha   90.00
_cell.angle_beta   90.00
_cell.angle_gamma   90.00
#
_symmetry.space_group_name_H-M   'P 1'
#
loop_
_entity.id
_entity.type
_entity.pdbx_description
1 polymer ?
#
loop_
_entity_poly.entity_id
_entity_poly.type
_entity_poly.pdbx_seq_one_letter_code
_entity_poly.pdbx_strand_id
1 'polypeptide(L)'
;TERIMNIGLLILIIISSCVLIHFAGDTQQDKILNLNSAGGKVGSLLALGLSSFFGFWGTILTNFLVLIFSLITYFNIPLKTIYNHINTSLKYLYLKTKFIINTQIEKFSLYLDKQKDKEKSDKIISSPKTSEASVELPKKIKHVSKRNFEEKQVELFSKSLQGELPLLELLTEHKTETATHDHESLQLMSRLLETNLKDFGIDVEVVSVKPGPVVTLFEINPAKGIKVNQITNLSKDLARTMSVTSLRVVDNIPGTSSIGIEVPNDSRETVSLKEIIISKEYERSKSPLTIALGKDIQGIPICTDLHKLPHLLVAGTTGSGKSVAIHSMIVSLLYKSDPTDLKMLLVDPKMLELSVYEGIPHLLNPVITDMNEAANGLRWCVQQMEKRY
;
A
#
# COMPACT_ATOMS: atom_id res chain seq x y z
N THR A 1 -36.94 40.85 -14.79
CA THR A 1 -37.50 39.50 -14.51
C THR A 1 -36.58 38.70 -13.61
N GLU A 2 -35.29 38.55 -13.89
CA GLU A 2 -34.33 37.75 -13.05
C GLU A 2 -34.20 38.22 -11.60
N ARG A 3 -34.15 39.55 -11.35
CA ARG A 3 -34.09 40.08 -9.98
C ARG A 3 -35.31 39.74 -9.13
N ILE A 4 -36.51 39.77 -9.75
CA ILE A 4 -37.76 39.43 -9.04
C ILE A 4 -37.80 37.93 -8.74
N MET A 5 -37.34 37.09 -9.66
CA MET A 5 -37.24 35.65 -9.47
C MET A 5 -36.26 35.30 -8.36
N ASN A 6 -35.09 35.92 -8.29
CA ASN A 6 -34.09 35.68 -7.22
C ASN A 6 -34.60 36.12 -5.85
N ILE A 7 -35.35 37.22 -5.75
CA ILE A 7 -35.99 37.66 -4.50
C ILE A 7 -37.03 36.61 -4.05
N GLY A 8 -37.86 36.12 -5.00
CA GLY A 8 -38.85 35.07 -4.71
C GLY A 8 -38.21 33.78 -4.21
N LEU A 9 -37.10 33.34 -4.83
CA LEU A 9 -36.34 32.14 -4.38
C LEU A 9 -35.73 32.34 -2.99
N LEU A 10 -35.19 33.51 -2.69
CA LEU A 10 -34.61 33.82 -1.39
C LEU A 10 -35.68 33.78 -0.28
N ILE A 11 -36.86 34.34 -0.53
CA ILE A 11 -38.01 34.26 0.38
C ILE A 11 -38.38 32.81 0.63
N LEU A 12 -38.44 31.98 -0.40
CA LEU A 12 -38.80 30.57 -0.32
C LEU A 12 -37.76 29.74 0.46
N ILE A 13 -36.47 30.06 0.32
CA ILE A 13 -35.39 29.48 1.14
C ILE A 13 -35.57 29.81 2.61
N ILE A 14 -35.87 31.09 2.96
CA ILE A 14 -36.08 31.54 4.32
C ILE A 14 -37.28 30.84 4.94
N ILE A 15 -38.41 30.78 4.22
CA ILE A 15 -39.63 30.14 4.69
C ILE A 15 -39.41 28.64 4.95
N SER A 16 -38.82 27.92 3.99
CA SER A 16 -38.51 26.48 4.16
C SER A 16 -37.58 26.24 5.32
N SER A 17 -36.58 27.09 5.52
CA SER A 17 -35.66 26.98 6.64
C SER A 17 -36.40 27.18 7.99
N CYS A 18 -37.29 28.16 8.09
CA CYS A 18 -38.09 28.40 9.29
C CYS A 18 -38.98 27.18 9.65
N VAL A 19 -39.58 26.51 8.66
CA VAL A 19 -40.40 25.31 8.86
C VAL A 19 -39.55 24.13 9.34
N LEU A 20 -38.37 23.91 8.76
CA LEU A 20 -37.45 22.85 9.18
C LEU A 20 -36.87 23.08 10.58
N ILE A 21 -36.52 24.32 10.91
CA ILE A 21 -36.06 24.71 12.26
C ILE A 21 -37.16 24.48 13.31
N HIS A 22 -38.45 24.72 12.98
CA HIS A 22 -39.54 24.44 13.86
C HIS A 22 -39.60 22.96 14.30
N PHE A 23 -39.34 22.03 13.38
CA PHE A 23 -39.32 20.59 13.68
C PHE A 23 -38.00 20.14 14.36
N ALA A 24 -36.91 20.84 14.17
CA ALA A 24 -35.63 20.54 14.81
C ALA A 24 -35.52 21.09 16.26
N GLY A 25 -36.32 22.12 16.60
CA GLY A 25 -36.28 22.80 17.89
C GLY A 25 -37.26 22.20 18.89
N ASP A 26 -36.90 21.11 19.54
CA ASP A 26 -37.60 20.61 20.75
C ASP A 26 -36.61 20.65 21.94
N THR A 27 -36.14 21.84 22.30
CA THR A 27 -35.21 22.02 23.40
C THR A 27 -35.71 22.97 24.46
N GLN A 28 -35.34 22.73 25.71
CA GLN A 28 -35.67 23.55 26.90
C GLN A 28 -35.27 25.04 26.77
N GLN A 29 -34.50 25.42 25.76
CA GLN A 29 -34.05 26.80 25.51
C GLN A 29 -35.20 27.71 24.99
N ASP A 30 -36.21 27.17 24.31
CA ASP A 30 -37.32 27.97 23.76
C ASP A 30 -38.19 28.59 24.83
N LYS A 31 -38.20 28.06 26.06
CA LYS A 31 -38.91 28.60 27.22
C LYS A 31 -38.27 29.85 27.84
N ILE A 32 -36.95 30.05 27.64
CA ILE A 32 -36.20 31.16 28.24
C ILE A 32 -36.35 32.45 27.42
N LEU A 33 -36.60 32.34 26.11
CA LEU A 33 -36.64 33.47 25.18
C LEU A 33 -38.07 33.93 24.81
N ASN A 34 -39.12 33.36 25.40
CA ASN A 34 -40.51 33.66 25.06
C ASN A 34 -40.85 33.59 23.56
N LEU A 35 -40.11 32.80 22.79
CA LEU A 35 -40.37 32.49 21.39
C LEU A 35 -41.30 31.29 21.33
N ASN A 36 -42.44 31.40 20.64
CA ASN A 36 -43.45 30.35 20.52
C ASN A 36 -42.93 29.10 19.76
N SER A 37 -41.81 29.19 19.08
CA SER A 37 -41.05 28.07 18.46
C SER A 37 -39.71 28.56 17.90
N ALA A 38 -38.75 27.68 17.74
CA ALA A 38 -37.44 27.98 17.12
C ALA A 38 -37.55 28.50 15.68
N GLY A 39 -38.59 28.13 14.93
CA GLY A 39 -38.89 28.61 13.58
C GLY A 39 -39.69 29.91 13.50
N GLY A 40 -40.00 30.54 14.66
CA GLY A 40 -40.86 31.71 14.76
C GLY A 40 -42.31 31.45 14.44
N LYS A 41 -43.18 32.49 14.48
CA LYS A 41 -44.61 32.39 14.17
C LYS A 41 -44.92 31.90 12.76
N VAL A 42 -44.11 32.29 11.77
CA VAL A 42 -44.32 31.88 10.39
C VAL A 42 -43.98 30.41 10.20
N GLY A 43 -42.88 29.94 10.76
CA GLY A 43 -42.49 28.53 10.72
C GLY A 43 -43.50 27.61 11.38
N SER A 44 -44.00 27.98 12.59
CA SER A 44 -44.97 27.19 13.30
C SER A 44 -46.33 27.11 12.59
N LEU A 45 -46.81 28.23 12.02
CA LEU A 45 -48.10 28.27 11.34
C LEU A 45 -48.09 27.44 10.05
N LEU A 46 -47.02 27.53 9.28
CA LEU A 46 -46.85 26.73 8.05
C LEU A 46 -46.57 25.25 8.37
N ALA A 47 -45.79 24.93 9.41
CA ALA A 47 -45.53 23.59 9.82
C ALA A 47 -46.82 22.87 10.26
N LEU A 48 -47.66 23.51 11.05
CA LEU A 48 -48.96 22.97 11.46
C LEU A 48 -49.93 22.79 10.27
N GLY A 49 -49.99 23.77 9.34
CA GLY A 49 -50.83 23.67 8.16
C GLY A 49 -50.38 22.53 7.24
N LEU A 50 -49.10 22.42 6.94
CA LEU A 50 -48.55 21.38 6.07
C LEU A 50 -48.59 19.98 6.71
N SER A 51 -48.42 19.88 8.02
CA SER A 51 -48.45 18.60 8.73
C SER A 51 -49.86 17.98 8.76
N SER A 52 -50.92 18.80 8.64
CA SER A 52 -52.30 18.30 8.52
C SER A 52 -52.56 17.61 7.16
N PHE A 53 -51.81 17.96 6.10
CA PHE A 53 -51.98 17.36 4.77
C PHE A 53 -50.98 16.22 4.52
N PHE A 54 -49.71 16.38 4.93
CA PHE A 54 -48.63 15.46 4.58
C PHE A 54 -48.13 14.62 5.78
N GLY A 55 -48.70 14.85 6.97
CA GLY A 55 -48.19 14.27 8.20
C GLY A 55 -46.82 14.83 8.59
N PHE A 56 -46.30 14.43 9.74
CA PHE A 56 -45.02 14.91 10.29
C PHE A 56 -43.84 14.65 9.35
N TRP A 57 -43.61 13.41 8.95
CA TRP A 57 -42.49 13.05 8.08
C TRP A 57 -42.63 13.57 6.65
N GLY A 58 -43.86 13.59 6.13
CA GLY A 58 -44.12 14.13 4.81
C GLY A 58 -43.83 15.63 4.72
N THR A 59 -44.15 16.39 5.77
CA THR A 59 -43.86 17.82 5.83
C THR A 59 -42.39 18.11 5.88
N ILE A 60 -41.60 17.36 6.64
CA ILE A 60 -40.12 17.50 6.66
C ILE A 60 -39.56 17.18 5.29
N LEU A 61 -39.95 16.07 4.65
CA LEU A 61 -39.44 15.66 3.34
C LEU A 61 -39.76 16.67 2.26
N THR A 62 -41.02 17.12 2.18
CA THR A 62 -41.45 18.11 1.15
C THR A 62 -40.73 19.45 1.32
N ASN A 63 -40.60 19.97 2.54
CA ASN A 63 -39.85 21.21 2.77
C ASN A 63 -38.39 21.09 2.49
N PHE A 64 -37.75 19.96 2.79
CA PHE A 64 -36.36 19.68 2.46
C PHE A 64 -36.13 19.68 0.95
N LEU A 65 -37.04 19.06 0.18
CA LEU A 65 -36.98 19.09 -1.29
C LEU A 65 -37.16 20.50 -1.85
N VAL A 66 -38.10 21.29 -1.32
CA VAL A 66 -38.30 22.69 -1.74
C VAL A 66 -37.07 23.53 -1.43
N LEU A 67 -36.46 23.34 -0.27
CA LEU A 67 -35.23 24.04 0.12
C LEU A 67 -34.08 23.73 -0.87
N ILE A 68 -33.83 22.45 -1.14
CA ILE A 68 -32.80 22.01 -2.07
C ILE A 68 -33.05 22.58 -3.48
N PHE A 69 -34.28 22.46 -3.98
CA PHE A 69 -34.64 22.97 -5.29
C PHE A 69 -34.41 24.48 -5.40
N SER A 70 -34.82 25.24 -4.38
CA SER A 70 -34.64 26.70 -4.32
C SER A 70 -33.16 27.08 -4.26
N LEU A 71 -32.32 26.36 -3.52
CA LEU A 71 -30.87 26.58 -3.46
C LEU A 71 -30.20 26.29 -4.80
N ILE A 72 -30.52 25.17 -5.45
CA ILE A 72 -29.97 24.80 -6.76
C ILE A 72 -30.28 25.87 -7.79
N THR A 73 -31.54 26.35 -7.80
CA THR A 73 -31.98 27.37 -8.76
C THR A 73 -31.39 28.74 -8.47
N TYR A 74 -31.28 29.11 -7.18
CA TYR A 74 -30.71 30.38 -6.74
C TYR A 74 -29.20 30.52 -7.09
N PHE A 75 -28.44 29.44 -6.87
CA PHE A 75 -27.00 29.39 -7.19
C PHE A 75 -26.71 29.02 -8.65
N ASN A 76 -27.73 28.79 -9.47
CA ASN A 76 -27.59 28.41 -10.88
C ASN A 76 -26.70 27.17 -11.07
N ILE A 77 -26.77 26.19 -10.15
CA ILE A 77 -25.95 24.99 -10.20
C ILE A 77 -26.49 24.05 -11.28
N PRO A 78 -25.70 23.65 -12.29
CA PRO A 78 -26.18 22.76 -13.34
C PRO A 78 -26.50 21.38 -12.77
N LEU A 79 -27.74 20.92 -12.94
CA LEU A 79 -28.24 19.62 -12.46
C LEU A 79 -27.34 18.45 -12.89
N LYS A 80 -26.69 18.57 -14.07
CA LYS A 80 -25.74 17.58 -14.59
C LYS A 80 -24.52 17.39 -13.65
N THR A 81 -24.06 18.46 -13.03
CA THR A 81 -22.92 18.41 -12.08
C THR A 81 -23.34 17.68 -10.81
N ILE A 82 -24.52 17.97 -10.27
CA ILE A 82 -25.07 17.29 -9.10
C ILE A 82 -25.28 15.81 -9.39
N TYR A 83 -25.88 15.47 -10.53
CA TYR A 83 -26.07 14.08 -10.95
C TYR A 83 -24.74 13.33 -11.04
N ASN A 84 -23.72 13.93 -11.64
CA ASN A 84 -22.40 13.31 -11.76
C ASN A 84 -21.75 13.06 -10.38
N HIS A 85 -21.83 14.04 -9.47
CA HIS A 85 -21.31 13.86 -8.10
C HIS A 85 -22.06 12.77 -7.31
N ILE A 86 -23.38 12.74 -7.40
CA ILE A 86 -24.21 11.71 -6.73
C ILE A 86 -23.88 10.33 -7.31
N ASN A 87 -23.81 10.21 -8.63
CA ASN A 87 -23.52 8.95 -9.30
C ASN A 87 -22.11 8.43 -8.96
N THR A 88 -21.12 9.34 -8.90
CA THR A 88 -19.75 8.99 -8.49
C THR A 88 -19.70 8.53 -7.01
N SER A 89 -20.40 9.24 -6.13
CA SER A 89 -20.47 8.89 -4.71
C SER A 89 -21.21 7.57 -4.48
N LEU A 90 -22.32 7.32 -5.19
CA LEU A 90 -23.07 6.06 -5.14
C LEU A 90 -22.22 4.90 -5.68
N LYS A 91 -21.49 5.11 -6.77
CA LYS A 91 -20.58 4.11 -7.33
C LYS A 91 -19.44 3.77 -6.35
N TYR A 92 -18.89 4.78 -5.70
CA TYR A 92 -17.88 4.58 -4.65
C TYR A 92 -18.45 3.80 -3.44
N LEU A 93 -19.63 4.17 -2.98
CA LEU A 93 -20.32 3.48 -1.88
C LEU A 93 -20.63 2.03 -2.25
N TYR A 94 -21.14 1.79 -3.46
CA TYR A 94 -21.40 0.44 -3.97
C TYR A 94 -20.12 -0.41 -4.05
N LEU A 95 -19.02 0.14 -4.54
CA LEU A 95 -17.75 -0.58 -4.58
C LEU A 95 -17.24 -0.90 -3.16
N LYS A 96 -17.37 0.06 -2.24
CA LYS A 96 -16.98 -0.13 -0.84
C LYS A 96 -17.83 -1.18 -0.13
N THR A 97 -19.14 -1.16 -0.32
CA THR A 97 -20.04 -2.18 0.27
C THR A 97 -19.82 -3.55 -0.34
N LYS A 98 -19.62 -3.64 -1.66
CA LYS A 98 -19.28 -4.88 -2.36
C LYS A 98 -17.97 -5.46 -1.85
N PHE A 99 -16.95 -4.62 -1.63
CA PHE A 99 -15.67 -5.04 -1.06
C PHE A 99 -15.84 -5.60 0.35
N ILE A 100 -16.60 -4.92 1.22
CA ILE A 100 -16.87 -5.37 2.60
C ILE A 100 -17.64 -6.71 2.60
N ILE A 101 -18.65 -6.83 1.74
CA ILE A 101 -19.46 -8.06 1.63
C ILE A 101 -18.60 -9.22 1.14
N ASN A 102 -17.79 -9.03 0.10
CA ASN A 102 -16.90 -10.08 -0.41
C ASN A 102 -15.88 -10.52 0.65
N THR A 103 -15.29 -9.56 1.40
CA THR A 103 -14.35 -9.88 2.49
C THR A 103 -15.04 -10.67 3.62
N GLN A 104 -16.32 -10.41 3.92
CA GLN A 104 -17.08 -11.19 4.90
C GLN A 104 -17.45 -12.59 4.37
N ILE A 105 -17.80 -12.69 3.09
CA ILE A 105 -18.09 -13.98 2.45
C ILE A 105 -16.83 -14.85 2.40
N GLU A 106 -15.66 -14.27 2.06
CA GLU A 106 -14.39 -15.01 2.10
C GLU A 106 -14.04 -15.49 3.51
N LYS A 107 -14.21 -14.64 4.53
CA LYS A 107 -13.99 -15.06 5.92
C LYS A 107 -14.94 -16.18 6.35
N PHE A 108 -16.19 -16.14 5.89
CA PHE A 108 -17.19 -17.15 6.21
C PHE A 108 -16.95 -18.47 5.45
N SER A 109 -16.52 -18.40 4.18
CA SER A 109 -16.11 -19.59 3.42
C SER A 109 -14.88 -20.26 4.01
N LEU A 110 -13.87 -19.47 4.42
CA LEU A 110 -12.70 -19.97 5.13
C LEU A 110 -13.05 -20.64 6.48
N TYR A 111 -14.06 -20.11 7.18
CA TYR A 111 -14.54 -20.73 8.42
C TYR A 111 -15.24 -22.08 8.17
N LEU A 112 -16.05 -22.17 7.11
CA LEU A 112 -16.72 -23.42 6.71
C LEU A 112 -15.74 -24.46 6.18
N ASP A 113 -14.71 -24.04 5.43
CA ASP A 113 -13.68 -24.95 4.92
C ASP A 113 -12.80 -25.48 6.07
N LYS A 114 -12.46 -24.65 7.07
CA LYS A 114 -11.79 -25.11 8.30
C LYS A 114 -12.58 -26.14 9.10
N GLN A 115 -13.90 -26.12 9.07
CA GLN A 115 -14.73 -27.17 9.69
C GLN A 115 -14.75 -28.47 8.87
N LYS A 116 -14.79 -28.37 7.54
CA LYS A 116 -14.73 -29.54 6.65
C LYS A 116 -13.37 -30.24 6.67
N ASP A 117 -12.30 -29.46 6.82
CA ASP A 117 -10.94 -30.00 6.90
C ASP A 117 -10.67 -30.70 8.24
N LYS A 118 -11.27 -30.25 9.34
CA LYS A 118 -11.24 -30.98 10.62
C LYS A 118 -11.90 -32.35 10.52
N GLU A 119 -13.04 -32.49 9.84
CA GLU A 119 -13.70 -33.80 9.65
C GLU A 119 -12.95 -34.72 8.68
N LYS A 120 -12.16 -34.16 7.74
CA LYS A 120 -11.31 -34.96 6.83
C LYS A 120 -9.98 -35.35 7.46
N SER A 121 -9.43 -34.55 8.37
CA SER A 121 -8.17 -34.80 9.05
C SER A 121 -8.23 -36.07 9.94
N ASP A 122 -9.38 -36.34 10.57
CA ASP A 122 -9.57 -37.51 11.42
C ASP A 122 -9.68 -38.83 10.64
N LYS A 123 -9.75 -38.79 9.30
CA LYS A 123 -9.85 -40.02 8.45
C LYS A 123 -8.56 -40.37 7.68
N ILE A 124 -7.47 -39.60 7.78
CA ILE A 124 -6.24 -39.79 6.99
C ILE A 124 -5.03 -40.20 7.85
N ILE A 125 -5.24 -40.59 9.11
CA ILE A 125 -4.15 -41.08 9.97
C ILE A 125 -3.98 -42.62 9.78
N SER A 126 -3.67 -43.06 8.57
CA SER A 126 -3.07 -44.35 8.35
C SER A 126 -2.49 -44.47 6.93
N SER A 127 -1.25 -44.05 6.72
CA SER A 127 -0.40 -44.54 5.62
C SER A 127 1.03 -44.00 5.70
N PRO A 128 2.02 -44.58 5.00
CA PRO A 128 3.33 -44.90 5.55
C PRO A 128 4.33 -43.73 5.49
N LYS A 129 5.36 -43.83 6.34
CA LYS A 129 6.49 -42.91 6.47
C LYS A 129 7.09 -42.50 5.12
N THR A 130 6.79 -41.27 4.70
CA THR A 130 7.52 -40.57 3.64
C THR A 130 8.46 -39.57 4.35
N SER A 131 9.67 -39.42 3.86
CA SER A 131 10.68 -38.50 4.39
C SER A 131 10.09 -37.09 4.57
N GLU A 132 10.15 -36.54 5.78
CA GLU A 132 9.69 -35.19 6.09
C GLU A 132 10.64 -34.18 5.46
N ALA A 133 10.13 -33.28 4.61
CA ALA A 133 10.89 -32.14 4.11
C ALA A 133 11.37 -31.27 5.26
N SER A 134 12.63 -30.89 5.26
CA SER A 134 13.17 -29.98 6.28
C SER A 134 12.64 -28.56 6.05
N VAL A 135 11.81 -28.08 6.97
CA VAL A 135 11.32 -26.69 6.96
C VAL A 135 12.30 -25.83 7.73
N GLU A 136 13.07 -25.02 7.02
CA GLU A 136 13.96 -24.04 7.63
C GLU A 136 13.15 -22.77 7.97
N LEU A 137 12.69 -22.66 9.21
CA LEU A 137 12.07 -21.42 9.69
C LEU A 137 13.10 -20.28 9.71
N PRO A 138 12.78 -19.08 9.23
CA PRO A 138 13.69 -17.95 9.25
C PRO A 138 14.05 -17.61 10.69
N LYS A 139 15.33 -17.77 11.06
CA LYS A 139 15.83 -17.30 12.34
C LYS A 139 15.68 -15.79 12.37
N LYS A 140 14.86 -15.25 13.27
CA LYS A 140 14.78 -13.81 13.56
C LYS A 140 16.12 -13.31 14.10
N ILE A 141 17.06 -13.06 13.22
CA ILE A 141 18.30 -12.40 13.58
C ILE A 141 17.95 -10.91 13.65
N LYS A 142 17.84 -10.35 14.85
CA LYS A 142 17.71 -8.91 15.03
C LYS A 142 19.03 -8.24 14.59
N HIS A 143 19.14 -7.93 13.32
CA HIS A 143 20.25 -7.17 12.75
C HIS A 143 20.07 -5.67 13.01
N VAL A 144 20.16 -5.24 14.28
CA VAL A 144 20.01 -3.82 14.64
C VAL A 144 21.38 -3.14 14.68
N SER A 145 21.50 -1.97 14.07
CA SER A 145 22.72 -1.17 13.99
C SER A 145 23.05 -0.48 15.33
N LYS A 146 24.32 -0.12 15.54
CA LYS A 146 24.76 0.68 16.71
C LYS A 146 24.10 2.05 16.73
N ARG A 147 23.97 2.71 15.57
CA ARG A 147 23.32 4.02 15.41
C ARG A 147 21.90 4.02 15.99
N ASN A 148 21.11 2.95 15.80
CA ASN A 148 19.76 2.85 16.35
C ASN A 148 19.75 2.78 17.90
N PHE A 149 20.82 2.27 18.53
CA PHE A 149 20.97 2.30 19.99
C PHE A 149 21.41 3.67 20.48
N GLU A 150 22.33 4.33 19.77
CA GLU A 150 22.85 5.65 20.13
C GLU A 150 21.77 6.74 20.00
N GLU A 151 20.99 6.76 18.94
CA GLU A 151 19.89 7.71 18.76
C GLU A 151 18.76 7.56 19.79
N LYS A 152 18.52 6.34 20.32
CA LYS A 152 17.56 6.13 21.42
C LYS A 152 18.02 6.64 22.77
N GLN A 153 19.31 6.99 22.91
CA GLN A 153 19.92 7.51 24.15
C GLN A 153 20.19 9.02 24.11
N VAL A 154 19.87 9.72 23.01
CA VAL A 154 20.16 11.15 22.87
C VAL A 154 19.26 11.98 23.77
N GLU A 155 19.90 12.88 24.50
CA GLU A 155 19.32 13.83 25.45
C GLU A 155 18.37 14.85 24.79
N LEU A 156 17.42 15.33 25.60
CA LEU A 156 16.32 16.26 25.27
C LEU A 156 16.73 17.64 24.68
N PHE A 157 18.01 17.91 24.43
CA PHE A 157 18.53 19.21 23.99
C PHE A 157 19.60 19.07 22.89
N SER A 158 19.25 18.56 21.73
CA SER A 158 20.16 18.64 20.57
C SER A 158 19.98 19.99 19.87
N LYS A 159 21.09 20.76 19.81
CA LYS A 159 21.23 21.98 19.01
C LYS A 159 20.89 21.69 17.54
N SER A 160 20.30 22.67 16.85
CA SER A 160 20.07 22.62 15.40
C SER A 160 21.37 22.36 14.66
N LEU A 161 21.51 21.19 14.07
CA LEU A 161 22.73 20.68 13.50
C LEU A 161 22.68 20.85 11.98
N GLN A 162 23.36 21.89 11.50
CA GLN A 162 23.73 22.01 10.11
C GLN A 162 24.81 20.93 9.84
N GLY A 163 24.46 19.87 9.10
CA GLY A 163 25.38 18.83 8.66
C GLY A 163 25.21 17.43 9.27
N GLU A 164 24.23 17.24 10.14
CA GLU A 164 23.95 15.88 10.66
C GLU A 164 22.97 15.10 9.78
N LEU A 165 23.13 13.78 9.78
CA LEU A 165 22.25 12.86 9.07
C LEU A 165 20.84 12.90 9.68
N PRO A 166 19.78 12.70 8.87
CA PRO A 166 18.40 12.69 9.37
C PRO A 166 18.20 11.63 10.46
N LEU A 167 17.41 11.95 11.50
CA LEU A 167 17.12 11.02 12.59
C LEU A 167 16.31 9.82 12.10
N LEU A 168 16.63 8.62 12.59
CA LEU A 168 15.91 7.39 12.24
C LEU A 168 14.45 7.38 12.69
N GLU A 169 14.09 8.23 13.67
CA GLU A 169 12.72 8.40 14.14
C GLU A 169 11.77 9.01 13.10
N LEU A 170 12.30 9.76 12.12
CA LEU A 170 11.53 10.31 11.02
C LEU A 170 10.95 9.22 10.09
N LEU A 171 11.54 8.02 10.11
CA LEU A 171 11.04 6.88 9.37
C LEU A 171 9.99 6.11 10.20
N THR A 172 8.84 5.89 9.61
CA THR A 172 7.74 5.16 10.24
C THR A 172 8.13 3.72 10.55
N GLU A 173 7.87 3.27 11.78
CA GLU A 173 7.95 1.85 12.13
C GLU A 173 6.72 1.14 11.58
N HIS A 174 6.92 0.22 10.68
CA HIS A 174 5.88 -0.71 10.32
C HIS A 174 5.96 -1.90 11.28
N LYS A 175 4.89 -2.12 12.07
CA LYS A 175 4.76 -3.38 12.81
C LYS A 175 4.55 -4.47 11.77
N THR A 176 5.60 -5.21 11.49
CA THR A 176 5.52 -6.38 10.65
C THR A 176 4.61 -7.38 11.37
N GLU A 177 3.36 -7.47 10.94
CA GLU A 177 2.58 -8.66 11.22
C GLU A 177 3.31 -9.77 10.47
N THR A 178 4.24 -10.42 11.16
CA THR A 178 4.90 -11.61 10.62
C THR A 178 3.80 -12.57 10.26
N ALA A 179 3.60 -12.77 8.95
CA ALA A 179 2.81 -13.89 8.48
C ALA A 179 3.43 -15.11 9.17
N THR A 180 2.76 -15.62 10.18
CA THR A 180 3.14 -16.87 10.82
C THR A 180 2.88 -17.93 9.76
N HIS A 181 3.91 -18.23 8.96
CA HIS A 181 3.87 -19.41 8.11
C HIS A 181 3.78 -20.61 9.06
N ASP A 182 2.56 -21.12 9.22
CA ASP A 182 2.33 -22.29 10.03
C ASP A 182 3.08 -23.46 9.38
N HIS A 183 3.86 -24.16 10.16
CA HIS A 183 4.67 -25.29 9.71
C HIS A 183 3.79 -26.34 8.99
N GLU A 184 2.56 -26.54 9.48
CA GLU A 184 1.61 -27.46 8.87
C GLU A 184 1.16 -26.98 7.47
N SER A 185 0.91 -25.67 7.30
CA SER A 185 0.51 -25.12 6.00
C SER A 185 1.62 -25.23 4.96
N LEU A 186 2.88 -25.03 5.34
CA LEU A 186 4.04 -25.20 4.47
C LEU A 186 4.23 -26.66 4.05
N GLN A 187 4.04 -27.60 4.98
CA GLN A 187 4.10 -29.04 4.66
C GLN A 187 2.96 -29.47 3.72
N LEU A 188 1.74 -28.96 3.94
CA LEU A 188 0.61 -29.23 3.04
C LEU A 188 0.89 -28.69 1.64
N MET A 189 1.45 -27.50 1.52
CA MET A 189 1.81 -26.90 0.24
C MET A 189 2.92 -27.67 -0.47
N SER A 190 3.90 -28.21 0.28
CA SER A 190 4.94 -29.10 -0.27
C SER A 190 4.33 -30.37 -0.90
N ARG A 191 3.45 -31.04 -0.17
CA ARG A 191 2.75 -32.25 -0.67
C ARG A 191 1.86 -31.96 -1.87
N LEU A 192 1.19 -30.81 -1.86
CA LEU A 192 0.38 -30.35 -2.99
C LEU A 192 1.26 -30.12 -4.23
N LEU A 193 2.42 -29.50 -4.06
CA LEU A 193 3.39 -29.27 -5.14
C LEU A 193 3.89 -30.60 -5.74
N GLU A 194 4.29 -31.55 -4.89
CA GLU A 194 4.73 -32.88 -5.32
C GLU A 194 3.61 -33.63 -6.08
N THR A 195 2.38 -33.61 -5.56
CA THR A 195 1.23 -34.25 -6.17
C THR A 195 0.91 -33.64 -7.54
N ASN A 196 0.86 -32.30 -7.63
CA ASN A 196 0.60 -31.62 -8.90
C ASN A 196 1.67 -31.89 -9.95
N LEU A 197 2.96 -31.92 -9.57
CA LEU A 197 4.04 -32.28 -10.50
C LEU A 197 3.95 -33.73 -10.95
N LYS A 198 3.58 -34.63 -10.05
CA LYS A 198 3.36 -36.06 -10.38
C LYS A 198 2.19 -36.26 -11.34
N ASP A 199 1.10 -35.48 -11.19
CA ASP A 199 -0.05 -35.52 -12.12
C ASP A 199 0.35 -35.06 -13.55
N PHE A 200 1.39 -34.22 -13.66
CA PHE A 200 2.01 -33.85 -14.93
C PHE A 200 3.09 -34.83 -15.39
N GLY A 201 3.25 -35.98 -14.72
CA GLY A 201 4.23 -37.02 -15.06
C GLY A 201 5.66 -36.67 -14.63
N ILE A 202 5.85 -35.76 -13.68
CA ILE A 202 7.16 -35.34 -13.16
C ILE A 202 7.26 -35.76 -11.70
N ASP A 203 8.04 -36.79 -11.40
CA ASP A 203 8.33 -37.21 -10.04
C ASP A 203 9.41 -36.31 -9.44
N VAL A 204 9.09 -35.66 -8.31
CA VAL A 204 9.99 -34.78 -7.53
C VAL A 204 9.82 -35.04 -6.06
N GLU A 205 10.85 -34.71 -5.29
CA GLU A 205 10.84 -34.68 -3.83
C GLU A 205 11.17 -33.26 -3.36
N VAL A 206 10.35 -32.69 -2.46
CA VAL A 206 10.65 -31.40 -1.81
C VAL A 206 11.64 -31.65 -0.70
N VAL A 207 12.86 -31.14 -0.86
CA VAL A 207 13.97 -31.31 0.10
C VAL A 207 13.94 -30.26 1.20
N SER A 208 13.63 -29.02 0.84
CA SER A 208 13.66 -27.88 1.77
C SER A 208 12.59 -26.85 1.39
N VAL A 209 12.06 -26.17 2.39
CA VAL A 209 11.11 -25.06 2.25
C VAL A 209 11.65 -23.86 2.99
N LYS A 210 11.83 -22.75 2.26
CA LYS A 210 12.35 -21.49 2.79
C LYS A 210 11.28 -20.40 2.63
N PRO A 211 10.49 -20.12 3.67
CA PRO A 211 9.51 -19.05 3.62
C PRO A 211 10.20 -17.68 3.66
N GLY A 212 9.82 -16.80 2.73
CA GLY A 212 10.29 -15.42 2.65
C GLY A 212 9.15 -14.41 2.84
N PRO A 213 9.45 -13.12 2.77
CA PRO A 213 8.46 -12.06 3.05
C PRO A 213 7.37 -11.96 1.97
N VAL A 214 7.69 -12.31 0.74
CA VAL A 214 6.79 -12.17 -0.43
C VAL A 214 6.52 -13.49 -1.13
N VAL A 215 7.54 -14.36 -1.19
CA VAL A 215 7.49 -15.67 -1.84
C VAL A 215 8.06 -16.72 -0.91
N THR A 216 7.57 -17.96 -1.03
CA THR A 216 8.17 -19.15 -0.39
C THR A 216 8.95 -19.92 -1.45
N LEU A 217 10.20 -20.22 -1.17
CA LEU A 217 11.07 -21.04 -2.03
C LEU A 217 10.95 -22.50 -1.61
N PHE A 218 10.50 -23.34 -2.53
CA PHE A 218 10.51 -24.80 -2.42
C PHE A 218 11.72 -25.33 -3.19
N GLU A 219 12.64 -26.00 -2.50
CA GLU A 219 13.75 -26.69 -3.14
C GLU A 219 13.34 -28.11 -3.45
N ILE A 220 13.31 -28.45 -4.73
CA ILE A 220 12.89 -29.76 -5.21
C ILE A 220 14.05 -30.53 -5.82
N ASN A 221 14.06 -31.83 -5.63
CA ASN A 221 15.01 -32.73 -6.27
C ASN A 221 14.24 -33.60 -7.28
N PRO A 222 14.41 -33.37 -8.60
CA PRO A 222 13.71 -34.16 -9.61
C PRO A 222 14.31 -35.57 -9.72
N ALA A 223 13.46 -36.56 -10.05
CA ALA A 223 13.90 -37.91 -10.30
C ALA A 223 14.86 -38.01 -11.51
N LYS A 224 15.68 -39.05 -11.55
CA LYS A 224 16.69 -39.22 -12.60
C LYS A 224 16.05 -39.21 -14.01
N GLY A 225 16.60 -38.38 -14.89
CA GLY A 225 16.14 -38.25 -16.28
C GLY A 225 15.17 -37.11 -16.55
N ILE A 226 14.69 -36.42 -15.54
CA ILE A 226 13.84 -35.22 -15.67
C ILE A 226 14.72 -34.00 -15.98
N LYS A 227 14.38 -33.27 -17.05
CA LYS A 227 15.08 -32.03 -17.44
C LYS A 227 14.42 -30.82 -16.81
N VAL A 228 15.22 -29.85 -16.37
CA VAL A 228 14.73 -28.58 -15.77
C VAL A 228 13.71 -27.88 -16.66
N ASN A 229 13.95 -27.84 -17.97
CA ASN A 229 13.05 -27.22 -18.94
C ASN A 229 11.63 -27.83 -18.96
N GLN A 230 11.47 -29.08 -18.55
CA GLN A 230 10.15 -29.72 -18.46
C GLN A 230 9.34 -29.07 -17.34
N ILE A 231 9.98 -28.80 -16.20
CA ILE A 231 9.36 -28.13 -15.04
C ILE A 231 9.09 -26.66 -15.36
N THR A 232 10.06 -25.98 -15.99
CA THR A 232 9.93 -24.55 -16.35
C THR A 232 8.77 -24.32 -17.32
N ASN A 233 8.57 -25.22 -18.29
CA ASN A 233 7.46 -25.12 -19.24
C ASN A 233 6.09 -25.32 -18.58
N LEU A 234 6.01 -26.05 -17.47
CA LEU A 234 4.78 -26.29 -16.72
C LEU A 234 4.46 -25.17 -15.70
N SER A 235 5.30 -24.15 -15.56
CA SER A 235 5.14 -23.11 -14.56
C SER A 235 3.75 -22.43 -14.57
N LYS A 236 3.15 -22.22 -15.75
CA LYS A 236 1.80 -21.65 -15.90
C LYS A 236 0.70 -22.61 -15.48
N ASP A 237 0.84 -23.88 -15.80
CA ASP A 237 -0.15 -24.89 -15.45
C ASP A 237 -0.09 -25.22 -13.96
N LEU A 238 1.12 -25.26 -13.38
CA LEU A 238 1.34 -25.37 -11.95
C LEU A 238 0.76 -24.16 -11.19
N ALA A 239 0.96 -22.93 -11.68
CA ALA A 239 0.37 -21.75 -11.06
C ALA A 239 -1.17 -21.85 -11.02
N ARG A 240 -1.78 -22.36 -12.08
CA ARG A 240 -3.23 -22.58 -12.17
C ARG A 240 -3.70 -23.66 -11.19
N THR A 241 -3.03 -24.80 -11.11
CA THR A 241 -3.42 -25.91 -10.21
C THR A 241 -3.22 -25.56 -8.75
N MET A 242 -2.20 -24.76 -8.43
CA MET A 242 -1.93 -24.25 -7.09
C MET A 242 -2.76 -22.99 -6.74
N SER A 243 -3.60 -22.50 -7.67
CA SER A 243 -4.43 -21.30 -7.50
C SER A 243 -3.64 -20.02 -7.16
N VAL A 244 -2.39 -19.92 -7.64
CA VAL A 244 -1.53 -18.74 -7.47
C VAL A 244 -1.45 -17.93 -8.76
N THR A 245 -1.14 -16.63 -8.65
CA THR A 245 -1.11 -15.71 -9.80
C THR A 245 0.00 -16.03 -10.79
N SER A 246 1.14 -16.46 -10.30
CA SER A 246 2.31 -16.85 -11.10
C SER A 246 3.26 -17.68 -10.25
N LEU A 247 4.07 -18.50 -10.89
CA LEU A 247 5.08 -19.34 -10.27
C LEU A 247 6.38 -19.18 -11.05
N ARG A 248 7.50 -19.10 -10.35
CA ARG A 248 8.81 -18.97 -10.97
C ARG A 248 9.66 -20.20 -10.67
N VAL A 249 10.24 -20.79 -11.70
CA VAL A 249 11.22 -21.86 -11.56
C VAL A 249 12.62 -21.25 -11.63
N VAL A 250 13.44 -21.58 -10.65
CA VAL A 250 14.87 -21.20 -10.56
C VAL A 250 15.69 -22.43 -10.88
N ASP A 251 16.32 -22.41 -12.04
CA ASP A 251 16.97 -23.59 -12.63
C ASP A 251 18.14 -24.11 -11.80
N ASN A 252 18.81 -23.24 -11.04
CA ASN A 252 19.97 -23.60 -10.25
C ASN A 252 20.03 -22.79 -8.96
N ILE A 253 20.10 -23.47 -7.83
CA ILE A 253 20.34 -22.87 -6.52
C ILE A 253 21.84 -23.03 -6.20
N PRO A 254 22.59 -21.92 -6.01
CA PRO A 254 24.02 -22.01 -5.72
C PRO A 254 24.33 -22.94 -4.54
N GLY A 255 25.26 -23.89 -4.75
CA GLY A 255 25.68 -24.83 -3.71
C GLY A 255 24.83 -26.10 -3.57
N THR A 256 23.78 -26.26 -4.40
CA THR A 256 22.92 -27.46 -4.40
C THR A 256 22.71 -27.97 -5.83
N SER A 257 22.27 -29.22 -5.96
CA SER A 257 21.79 -29.81 -7.23
C SER A 257 20.27 -29.67 -7.41
N SER A 258 19.62 -28.98 -6.49
CA SER A 258 18.17 -28.82 -6.46
C SER A 258 17.69 -27.68 -7.35
N ILE A 259 16.46 -27.78 -7.79
CA ILE A 259 15.73 -26.74 -8.52
C ILE A 259 14.86 -25.98 -7.54
N GLY A 260 14.79 -24.65 -7.66
CA GLY A 260 13.91 -23.80 -6.86
C GLY A 260 12.56 -23.58 -7.52
N ILE A 261 11.48 -23.64 -6.74
CA ILE A 261 10.16 -23.18 -7.16
C ILE A 261 9.73 -22.08 -6.18
N GLU A 262 9.63 -20.85 -6.68
CA GLU A 262 9.15 -19.70 -5.93
C GLU A 262 7.63 -19.60 -6.07
N VAL A 263 6.92 -19.72 -4.96
CA VAL A 263 5.47 -19.60 -4.87
C VAL A 263 5.11 -18.32 -4.12
N PRO A 264 4.28 -17.43 -4.67
CA PRO A 264 3.84 -16.23 -3.97
C PRO A 264 3.08 -16.57 -2.69
N ASN A 265 3.36 -15.84 -1.62
CA ASN A 265 2.63 -15.97 -0.37
C ASN A 265 1.22 -15.36 -0.50
N ASP A 266 0.22 -15.95 0.15
CA ASP A 266 -1.14 -15.41 0.22
C ASP A 266 -1.18 -14.06 0.92
N SER A 267 -0.43 -13.92 2.03
CA SER A 267 -0.19 -12.65 2.70
C SER A 267 1.25 -12.22 2.51
N ARG A 268 1.45 -11.06 1.85
CA ARG A 268 2.79 -10.50 1.63
C ARG A 268 3.18 -9.62 2.80
N GLU A 269 4.38 -9.81 3.30
CA GLU A 269 4.96 -8.94 4.31
C GLU A 269 5.40 -7.61 3.67
N THR A 270 5.06 -6.48 4.29
CA THR A 270 5.54 -5.17 3.86
C THR A 270 6.96 -4.96 4.37
N VAL A 271 7.92 -4.82 3.46
CA VAL A 271 9.31 -4.50 3.80
C VAL A 271 9.45 -3.00 3.97
N SER A 272 9.75 -2.55 5.18
CA SER A 272 9.92 -1.12 5.48
C SER A 272 11.34 -0.65 5.18
N LEU A 273 11.48 0.57 4.62
CA LEU A 273 12.79 1.16 4.37
C LEU A 273 13.60 1.35 5.67
N LYS A 274 12.93 1.72 6.77
CA LYS A 274 13.55 1.85 8.10
C LYS A 274 14.26 0.57 8.50
N GLU A 275 13.63 -0.58 8.29
CA GLU A 275 14.19 -1.89 8.65
C GLU A 275 15.51 -2.17 7.91
N ILE A 276 15.61 -1.76 6.64
CA ILE A 276 16.83 -1.93 5.86
C ILE A 276 17.90 -0.93 6.31
N ILE A 277 17.56 0.33 6.54
CA ILE A 277 18.50 1.38 6.96
C ILE A 277 19.09 1.09 8.35
N ILE A 278 18.32 0.52 9.28
CA ILE A 278 18.82 0.13 10.61
C ILE A 278 19.56 -1.21 10.62
N SER A 279 19.66 -1.90 9.48
CA SER A 279 20.34 -3.19 9.41
C SER A 279 21.85 -3.04 9.51
N LYS A 280 22.50 -4.12 9.98
CA LYS A 280 23.97 -4.17 10.03
C LYS A 280 24.60 -4.16 8.65
N GLU A 281 23.92 -4.68 7.66
CA GLU A 281 24.34 -4.72 6.26
C GLU A 281 24.51 -3.32 5.70
N TYR A 282 23.55 -2.43 5.96
CA TYR A 282 23.60 -1.03 5.56
C TYR A 282 24.64 -0.24 6.35
N GLU A 283 24.72 -0.44 7.67
CA GLU A 283 25.69 0.24 8.55
C GLU A 283 27.13 -0.11 8.19
N ARG A 284 27.44 -1.39 7.96
CA ARG A 284 28.80 -1.88 7.63
C ARG A 284 29.33 -1.40 6.29
N SER A 285 28.45 -1.05 5.38
CA SER A 285 28.89 -0.49 4.10
C SER A 285 29.57 0.85 4.32
N LYS A 286 30.84 0.97 3.87
CA LYS A 286 31.66 2.19 4.00
C LYS A 286 31.42 3.20 2.90
N SER A 287 30.75 2.80 1.81
CA SER A 287 30.50 3.67 0.68
C SER A 287 29.47 4.74 1.02
N PRO A 288 29.71 6.03 0.73
CA PRO A 288 28.73 7.09 0.83
C PRO A 288 27.57 6.91 -0.16
N LEU A 289 27.75 6.07 -1.18
CA LEU A 289 26.75 5.78 -2.22
C LEU A 289 26.00 4.46 -1.97
N THR A 290 25.87 4.06 -0.70
CA THR A 290 25.11 2.84 -0.34
C THR A 290 23.61 3.09 -0.45
N ILE A 291 22.92 2.24 -1.22
CA ILE A 291 21.47 2.23 -1.37
C ILE A 291 20.85 0.97 -0.77
N ALA A 292 19.70 1.12 -0.14
CA ALA A 292 18.86 0.04 0.36
C ALA A 292 17.98 -0.48 -0.77
N LEU A 293 18.04 -1.77 -1.09
CA LEU A 293 17.21 -2.39 -2.14
C LEU A 293 15.98 -3.09 -1.59
N GLY A 294 16.08 -3.70 -0.41
CA GLY A 294 15.00 -4.46 0.20
C GLY A 294 15.49 -5.67 0.97
N LYS A 295 14.73 -6.76 0.94
CA LYS A 295 15.12 -8.07 1.49
C LYS A 295 15.22 -9.11 0.38
N ASP A 296 16.08 -10.10 0.58
CA ASP A 296 16.09 -11.28 -0.27
C ASP A 296 14.93 -12.22 0.05
N ILE A 297 14.88 -13.37 -0.65
CA ILE A 297 13.86 -14.40 -0.42
C ILE A 297 13.91 -15.04 0.97
N GLN A 298 15.01 -14.87 1.71
CA GLN A 298 15.16 -15.36 3.09
C GLN A 298 14.84 -14.27 4.13
N GLY A 299 14.48 -13.06 3.68
CA GLY A 299 14.21 -11.93 4.55
C GLY A 299 15.46 -11.18 5.03
N ILE A 300 16.63 -11.45 4.43
CA ILE A 300 17.89 -10.79 4.77
C ILE A 300 17.96 -9.44 4.05
N PRO A 301 18.30 -8.33 4.75
CA PRO A 301 18.44 -7.01 4.14
C PRO A 301 19.52 -7.00 3.04
N ILE A 302 19.17 -6.46 1.88
CA ILE A 302 20.07 -6.29 0.74
C ILE A 302 20.33 -4.82 0.49
N CYS A 303 21.62 -4.47 0.53
CA CYS A 303 22.14 -3.15 0.21
C CYS A 303 23.19 -3.28 -0.89
N THR A 304 23.33 -2.25 -1.71
CA THR A 304 24.35 -2.21 -2.75
C THR A 304 25.02 -0.85 -2.80
N ASP A 305 26.23 -0.82 -3.35
CA ASP A 305 26.99 0.40 -3.57
C ASP A 305 26.75 0.91 -5.00
N LEU A 306 26.16 2.10 -5.13
CA LEU A 306 25.88 2.72 -6.42
C LEU A 306 27.18 3.01 -7.21
N HIS A 307 28.31 3.18 -6.54
CA HIS A 307 29.62 3.34 -7.20
C HIS A 307 29.97 2.12 -8.06
N LYS A 308 29.56 0.92 -7.65
CA LYS A 308 29.76 -0.32 -8.43
C LYS A 308 28.74 -0.47 -9.57
N LEU A 309 27.74 0.39 -9.62
CA LEU A 309 26.68 0.43 -10.63
C LEU A 309 26.65 1.82 -11.28
N PRO A 310 27.71 2.24 -12.01
CA PRO A 310 27.86 3.62 -12.48
C PRO A 310 26.72 4.07 -13.40
N HIS A 311 26.03 3.12 -14.04
CA HIS A 311 24.85 3.35 -14.87
C HIS A 311 23.78 2.34 -14.47
N LEU A 312 22.81 2.80 -13.68
CA LEU A 312 21.68 1.99 -13.23
C LEU A 312 20.42 2.35 -14.01
N LEU A 313 19.90 1.40 -14.78
CA LEU A 313 18.60 1.52 -15.43
C LEU A 313 17.52 0.88 -14.57
N VAL A 314 16.51 1.66 -14.20
CA VAL A 314 15.32 1.18 -13.45
C VAL A 314 14.10 1.26 -14.35
N ALA A 315 13.50 0.13 -14.67
CA ALA A 315 12.30 0.03 -15.50
C ALA A 315 11.19 -0.74 -14.79
N GLY A 316 9.94 -0.41 -15.14
CA GLY A 316 8.78 -1.09 -14.59
C GLY A 316 7.49 -0.56 -15.21
N THR A 317 6.45 -1.38 -15.20
CA THR A 317 5.09 -0.99 -15.62
C THR A 317 4.46 -0.07 -14.57
N THR A 318 3.38 0.61 -14.93
CA THR A 318 2.59 1.40 -13.98
C THR A 318 2.13 0.54 -12.81
N GLY A 319 2.38 1.00 -11.59
CA GLY A 319 2.05 0.25 -10.36
C GLY A 319 3.08 -0.79 -9.92
N SER A 320 4.19 -0.98 -10.66
CA SER A 320 5.28 -1.92 -10.27
C SER A 320 6.14 -1.45 -9.10
N GLY A 321 5.98 -0.19 -8.65
CA GLY A 321 6.78 0.39 -7.57
C GLY A 321 8.06 1.10 -8.03
N LYS A 322 8.24 1.38 -9.34
CA LYS A 322 9.43 2.09 -9.87
C LYS A 322 9.72 3.39 -9.12
N SER A 323 8.71 4.26 -8.96
CA SER A 323 8.86 5.54 -8.26
C SER A 323 9.20 5.34 -6.79
N VAL A 324 8.56 4.40 -6.12
CA VAL A 324 8.85 4.04 -4.73
C VAL A 324 10.30 3.55 -4.58
N ALA A 325 10.79 2.74 -5.51
CA ALA A 325 12.18 2.27 -5.51
C ALA A 325 13.16 3.44 -5.68
N ILE A 326 12.90 4.39 -6.59
CA ILE A 326 13.73 5.59 -6.78
C ILE A 326 13.75 6.43 -5.49
N HIS A 327 12.58 6.68 -4.87
CA HIS A 327 12.51 7.38 -3.60
C HIS A 327 13.28 6.65 -2.49
N SER A 328 13.17 5.33 -2.41
CA SER A 328 13.93 4.52 -1.45
C SER A 328 15.43 4.64 -1.63
N MET A 329 15.91 4.67 -2.88
CA MET A 329 17.32 4.88 -3.20
C MET A 329 17.79 6.28 -2.78
N ILE A 330 17.05 7.34 -3.13
CA ILE A 330 17.38 8.72 -2.75
C ILE A 330 17.40 8.86 -1.22
N VAL A 331 16.35 8.42 -0.54
CA VAL A 331 16.27 8.47 0.92
C VAL A 331 17.40 7.68 1.57
N SER A 332 17.75 6.50 1.03
CA SER A 332 18.90 5.74 1.52
C SER A 332 20.19 6.57 1.46
N LEU A 333 20.44 7.26 0.34
CA LEU A 333 21.62 8.12 0.19
C LEU A 333 21.63 9.27 1.20
N LEU A 334 20.47 9.90 1.46
CA LEU A 334 20.32 10.98 2.45
C LEU A 334 20.57 10.51 3.89
N TYR A 335 20.25 9.25 4.20
CA TYR A 335 20.54 8.64 5.51
C TYR A 335 21.99 8.12 5.64
N LYS A 336 22.73 8.04 4.53
CA LYS A 336 24.09 7.53 4.50
C LYS A 336 25.15 8.63 4.50
N SER A 337 24.88 9.72 3.82
CA SER A 337 25.90 10.74 3.51
C SER A 337 25.37 12.13 3.73
N ASP A 338 26.22 13.01 4.23
CA ASP A 338 25.93 14.42 4.36
C ASP A 338 26.15 15.19 3.02
N PRO A 339 25.76 16.50 2.98
CA PRO A 339 25.91 17.29 1.75
C PRO A 339 27.35 17.57 1.32
N THR A 340 28.36 17.29 2.16
CA THR A 340 29.78 17.46 1.79
C THR A 340 30.28 16.28 1.01
N ASP A 341 29.79 15.07 1.32
CA ASP A 341 30.21 13.81 0.71
C ASP A 341 29.37 13.44 -0.51
N LEU A 342 28.10 13.88 -0.53
CA LEU A 342 27.14 13.55 -1.60
C LEU A 342 26.50 14.80 -2.19
N LYS A 343 26.61 14.94 -3.50
CA LYS A 343 25.84 15.91 -4.28
C LYS A 343 25.00 15.22 -5.33
N MET A 344 23.79 15.75 -5.56
CA MET A 344 22.82 15.22 -6.49
C MET A 344 22.39 16.25 -7.51
N LEU A 345 22.19 15.81 -8.74
CA LEU A 345 21.51 16.54 -9.80
C LEU A 345 20.25 15.74 -10.18
N LEU A 346 19.08 16.28 -9.86
CA LEU A 346 17.80 15.62 -10.12
C LEU A 346 17.14 16.21 -11.36
N VAL A 347 16.67 15.35 -12.25
CA VAL A 347 15.98 15.73 -13.49
C VAL A 347 14.63 15.03 -13.54
N ASP A 348 13.54 15.81 -13.51
CA ASP A 348 12.16 15.31 -13.56
C ASP A 348 11.34 16.07 -14.61
N PRO A 349 11.43 15.66 -15.88
CA PRO A 349 10.74 16.36 -16.99
C PRO A 349 9.20 16.24 -16.92
N LYS A 350 8.69 15.37 -16.07
CA LYS A 350 7.24 15.19 -15.88
C LYS A 350 6.68 15.94 -14.67
N MET A 351 7.53 16.47 -13.82
CA MET A 351 7.18 17.17 -12.56
C MET A 351 6.28 16.34 -11.62
N LEU A 352 6.46 15.03 -11.59
CA LEU A 352 5.54 14.14 -10.88
C LEU A 352 6.16 13.45 -9.66
N GLU A 353 7.48 13.25 -9.66
CA GLU A 353 8.10 12.34 -8.69
C GLU A 353 9.14 13.04 -7.80
N LEU A 354 10.03 13.90 -8.36
CA LEU A 354 11.21 14.38 -7.64
C LEU A 354 11.08 15.78 -7.04
N SER A 355 10.00 16.50 -7.29
CA SER A 355 9.75 17.85 -6.74
C SER A 355 9.73 17.90 -5.21
N VAL A 356 9.44 16.78 -4.55
CA VAL A 356 9.46 16.67 -3.08
C VAL A 356 10.86 16.84 -2.48
N TYR A 357 11.91 16.74 -3.28
CA TYR A 357 13.30 16.92 -2.85
C TYR A 357 13.81 18.34 -3.08
N GLU A 358 12.96 19.26 -3.55
CA GLU A 358 13.34 20.65 -3.76
C GLU A 358 13.87 21.28 -2.47
N GLY A 359 14.99 21.99 -2.56
CA GLY A 359 15.58 22.70 -1.42
C GLY A 359 16.45 21.86 -0.48
N ILE A 360 16.62 20.56 -0.69
CA ILE A 360 17.56 19.78 0.14
C ILE A 360 19.01 20.20 -0.13
N PRO A 361 19.88 20.24 0.91
CA PRO A 361 21.27 20.76 0.78
C PRO A 361 22.17 19.88 -0.10
N HIS A 362 21.75 18.69 -0.45
CA HIS A 362 22.46 17.76 -1.34
C HIS A 362 22.32 18.14 -2.82
N LEU A 363 21.35 19.01 -3.18
CA LEU A 363 21.16 19.39 -4.59
C LEU A 363 22.26 20.35 -5.06
N LEU A 364 22.76 20.12 -6.27
CA LEU A 364 23.66 21.05 -6.98
C LEU A 364 22.89 22.17 -7.64
N ASN A 365 21.67 21.91 -8.06
CA ASN A 365 20.74 22.82 -8.73
C ASN A 365 19.31 22.45 -8.29
N PRO A 366 18.33 23.37 -8.29
CA PRO A 366 16.93 23.00 -8.21
C PRO A 366 16.55 21.85 -9.11
N VAL A 367 15.50 21.09 -8.79
CA VAL A 367 15.09 19.95 -9.61
C VAL A 367 14.79 20.42 -11.04
N ILE A 368 15.55 19.90 -12.00
CA ILE A 368 15.50 20.33 -13.40
C ILE A 368 14.26 19.70 -14.06
N THR A 369 13.43 20.54 -14.62
CA THR A 369 12.19 20.13 -15.32
C THR A 369 12.23 20.39 -16.82
N ASP A 370 13.05 21.35 -17.26
CA ASP A 370 13.25 21.64 -18.69
C ASP A 370 14.29 20.74 -19.31
N MET A 371 14.03 20.26 -20.53
CA MET A 371 14.91 19.31 -21.25
C MET A 371 16.22 19.93 -21.71
N ASN A 372 16.24 21.24 -22.01
CA ASN A 372 17.49 21.94 -22.42
C ASN A 372 18.39 22.14 -21.21
N GLU A 373 17.81 22.49 -20.07
CA GLU A 373 18.55 22.60 -18.81
C GLU A 373 19.10 21.24 -18.39
N ALA A 374 18.31 20.15 -18.56
CA ALA A 374 18.77 18.78 -18.31
C ALA A 374 20.00 18.42 -19.16
N ALA A 375 19.95 18.74 -20.47
CA ALA A 375 21.09 18.53 -21.36
C ALA A 375 22.33 19.33 -20.91
N ASN A 376 22.14 20.58 -20.49
CA ASN A 376 23.23 21.43 -19.97
C ASN A 376 23.80 20.87 -18.66
N GLY A 377 22.93 20.41 -17.74
CA GLY A 377 23.35 19.76 -16.50
C GLY A 377 24.20 18.53 -16.75
N LEU A 378 23.81 17.67 -17.69
CA LEU A 378 24.59 16.48 -18.08
C LEU A 378 25.94 16.85 -18.70
N ARG A 379 26.00 17.85 -19.59
CA ARG A 379 27.27 18.35 -20.15
C ARG A 379 28.19 18.88 -19.06
N TRP A 380 27.62 19.59 -18.07
CA TRP A 380 28.40 20.07 -16.93
C TRP A 380 28.98 18.89 -16.12
N CYS A 381 28.18 17.84 -15.88
CA CYS A 381 28.68 16.63 -15.20
C CYS A 381 29.85 15.99 -15.95
N VAL A 382 29.77 15.87 -17.28
CA VAL A 382 30.88 15.36 -18.12
C VAL A 382 32.12 16.22 -17.96
N GLN A 383 32.00 17.55 -18.04
CA GLN A 383 33.12 18.46 -17.84
C GLN A 383 33.76 18.35 -16.45
N GLN A 384 32.92 18.18 -15.39
CA GLN A 384 33.46 17.97 -14.05
C GLN A 384 34.19 16.63 -13.92
N MET A 385 33.68 15.60 -14.57
CA MET A 385 34.33 14.29 -14.63
C MET A 385 35.70 14.39 -15.33
N GLU A 386 35.75 15.01 -16.50
CA GLU A 386 37.02 15.23 -17.25
C GLU A 386 38.05 16.04 -16.48
N LYS A 387 37.60 17.02 -15.66
CA LYS A 387 38.51 17.80 -14.80
C LYS A 387 39.11 17.00 -13.64
N ARG A 388 38.46 15.92 -13.25
CA ARG A 388 38.88 15.07 -12.12
C ARG A 388 39.78 13.92 -12.58
N TYR A 389 39.75 13.55 -13.87
CA TYR A 389 40.69 12.65 -14.50
C TYR A 389 41.95 13.36 -14.95
#